data_ccd3ddd546582c3cd05211546260bf7e
#
_entry.id   ccd3ddd546582c3cd05211546260bf7e
#
_cell.length_a   1.000
_cell.length_b   1.000
_cell.length_c   1.000
_cell.angle_alpha   90.00
_cell.angle_beta   90.00
_cell.angle_gamma   90.00
#
_symmetry.space_group_name_H-M   'P 1'
#
loop_
_entity.id
_entity.type
_entity.pdbx_description
1 polymer ?
#
loop_
_entity_poly.entity_id
_entity_poly.type
_entity_poly.pdbx_seq_one_letter_code
_entity_poly.pdbx_strand_id
1 'polypeptide(L)'
;MKLATWNVNGIRSVLNKGALQEYVLESNPDILCLQETKAQQDQVELGMEFSEYEVFFNSAVKKGYSGTAIFTKEKPLSVEYGIGIEEHDQEGRVITAEYEKFYLVTVYTPNAKRDLSRLEFRQVWEDDFLAFIKKLEETKPVIFCGDLNVAHKEIDLANPKTNTMNAGFTKEERAKFDQVVNNDLVDAFRYLYPDTLGAYSWWSYMGGARARNVGWRIDYFVISQPLTAFLQEVKIRSDVTGSDHCPVEMKIEL
;
A
#
# COMPACT_ATOMS: atom_id res chain seq x y z
N MET A 1 -16.05 0.70 9.42
CA MET A 1 -14.69 1.26 9.45
C MET A 1 -14.24 1.61 8.03
N LYS A 2 -13.61 2.77 7.84
CA LYS A 2 -13.03 3.21 6.57
C LYS A 2 -11.51 3.24 6.67
N LEU A 3 -10.84 2.43 5.86
CA LEU A 3 -9.38 2.40 5.75
C LEU A 3 -8.96 3.06 4.45
N ALA A 4 -7.79 3.69 4.45
CA ALA A 4 -7.20 4.25 3.25
C ALA A 4 -5.71 3.91 3.17
N THR A 5 -5.20 3.76 1.96
CA THR A 5 -3.76 3.63 1.70
C THR A 5 -3.35 4.58 0.59
N TRP A 6 -2.18 5.21 0.72
CA TRP A 6 -1.67 6.14 -0.27
C TRP A 6 -0.14 6.19 -0.29
N ASN A 7 0.48 5.82 -1.39
CA ASN A 7 1.88 6.15 -1.63
C ASN A 7 1.97 7.65 -1.94
N VAL A 8 2.55 8.41 -1.03
CA VAL A 8 2.61 9.88 -1.11
C VAL A 8 3.85 10.41 -1.84
N ASN A 9 4.78 9.53 -2.21
CA ASN A 9 6.04 9.90 -2.87
C ASN A 9 6.74 11.10 -2.19
N GLY A 10 6.76 11.08 -0.87
CA GLY A 10 7.29 12.12 0.02
C GLY A 10 6.21 12.90 0.78
N ILE A 11 6.04 12.55 2.08
CA ILE A 11 4.99 13.14 2.92
C ILE A 11 5.09 14.67 3.02
N ARG A 12 6.30 15.22 3.13
CA ARG A 12 6.50 16.68 3.16
C ARG A 12 6.04 17.37 1.88
N SER A 13 6.17 16.72 0.73
CA SER A 13 5.71 17.26 -0.55
C SER A 13 4.19 17.37 -0.61
N VAL A 14 3.46 16.33 -0.20
CA VAL A 14 1.99 16.35 -0.24
C VAL A 14 1.41 17.25 0.84
N LEU A 15 2.06 17.38 2.01
CA LEU A 15 1.71 18.36 3.05
C LEU A 15 1.91 19.80 2.55
N ASN A 16 3.04 20.11 1.95
CA ASN A 16 3.32 21.46 1.42
C ASN A 16 2.37 21.88 0.29
N LYS A 17 1.80 20.91 -0.44
CA LYS A 17 0.77 21.14 -1.47
C LYS A 17 -0.64 21.24 -0.89
N GLY A 18 -0.85 20.94 0.39
CA GLY A 18 -2.17 20.85 1.01
C GLY A 18 -2.94 19.57 0.65
N ALA A 19 -2.39 18.70 -0.20
CA ALA A 19 -3.12 17.58 -0.78
C ALA A 19 -3.48 16.49 0.25
N LEU A 20 -2.60 16.23 1.24
CA LEU A 20 -2.88 15.26 2.30
C LEU A 20 -3.95 15.79 3.25
N GLN A 21 -3.89 17.09 3.60
CA GLN A 21 -4.87 17.76 4.43
C GLN A 21 -6.25 17.75 3.78
N GLU A 22 -6.35 18.17 2.52
CA GLU A 22 -7.60 18.16 1.74
C GLU A 22 -8.20 16.76 1.70
N TYR A 23 -7.36 15.74 1.42
CA TYR A 23 -7.81 14.36 1.38
C TYR A 23 -8.34 13.88 2.74
N VAL A 24 -7.63 14.15 3.84
CA VAL A 24 -8.06 13.74 5.18
C VAL A 24 -9.35 14.43 5.59
N LEU A 25 -9.49 15.73 5.31
CA LEU A 25 -10.72 16.48 5.61
C LEU A 25 -11.93 15.99 4.80
N GLU A 26 -11.73 15.66 3.52
CA GLU A 26 -12.81 15.18 2.64
C GLU A 26 -13.18 13.72 2.94
N SER A 27 -12.19 12.84 2.97
CA SER A 27 -12.39 11.41 3.09
C SER A 27 -12.64 10.96 4.52
N ASN A 28 -12.01 11.62 5.50
CA ASN A 28 -12.10 11.33 6.94
C ASN A 28 -11.94 9.83 7.27
N PRO A 29 -10.85 9.16 6.86
CA PRO A 29 -10.65 7.75 7.13
C PRO A 29 -10.46 7.49 8.62
N ASP A 30 -10.89 6.32 9.10
CA ASP A 30 -10.61 5.87 10.47
C ASP A 30 -9.13 5.51 10.61
N ILE A 31 -8.56 4.90 9.56
CA ILE A 31 -7.14 4.57 9.50
C ILE A 31 -6.60 4.93 8.11
N LEU A 32 -5.45 5.61 8.07
CA LEU A 32 -4.73 5.99 6.87
C LEU A 32 -3.31 5.43 6.91
N CYS A 33 -2.96 4.64 5.91
CA CYS A 33 -1.65 4.05 5.70
C CYS A 33 -0.91 4.80 4.60
N LEU A 34 0.31 5.26 4.88
CA LEU A 34 1.13 5.97 3.90
C LEU A 34 2.38 5.17 3.55
N GLN A 35 2.78 5.20 2.28
CA GLN A 35 4.01 4.62 1.78
C GLN A 35 4.87 5.72 1.13
N GLU A 36 6.17 5.47 1.04
CA GLU A 36 7.17 6.43 0.57
C GLU A 36 7.10 7.78 1.30
N THR A 37 7.07 7.74 2.63
CA THR A 37 7.09 8.97 3.45
C THR A 37 8.35 9.79 3.23
N LYS A 38 9.50 9.14 2.93
CA LYS A 38 10.81 9.77 2.63
C LYS A 38 11.23 10.83 3.65
N ALA A 39 10.81 10.64 4.90
CA ALA A 39 11.09 11.55 6.01
C ALA A 39 11.29 10.77 7.31
N GLN A 40 12.10 11.34 8.21
CA GLN A 40 12.09 10.94 9.60
C GLN A 40 10.91 11.63 10.30
N GLN A 41 10.39 11.02 11.37
CA GLN A 41 9.20 11.56 12.07
C GLN A 41 9.40 13.01 12.55
N ASP A 42 10.60 13.34 13.03
CA ASP A 42 10.95 14.68 13.52
C ASP A 42 11.01 15.75 12.41
N GLN A 43 10.92 15.35 11.15
CA GLN A 43 10.91 16.23 9.97
C GLN A 43 9.50 16.52 9.44
N VAL A 44 8.46 15.98 10.12
CA VAL A 44 7.06 16.08 9.66
C VAL A 44 6.26 16.89 10.66
N GLU A 45 5.77 18.05 10.23
CA GLU A 45 4.87 18.88 10.99
C GLU A 45 3.43 18.63 10.51
N LEU A 46 2.59 18.14 11.42
CA LEU A 46 1.18 17.83 11.15
C LEU A 46 0.30 18.97 11.69
N GLY A 47 -0.66 19.40 10.89
CA GLY A 47 -1.63 20.41 11.25
C GLY A 47 -2.77 19.86 12.12
N MET A 48 -3.71 20.74 12.49
CA MET A 48 -4.86 20.42 13.35
C MET A 48 -5.81 19.38 12.74
N GLU A 49 -5.82 19.24 11.42
CA GLU A 49 -6.60 18.23 10.68
C GLU A 49 -6.22 16.79 11.03
N PHE A 50 -5.03 16.59 11.60
CA PHE A 50 -4.56 15.28 12.06
C PHE A 50 -4.71 15.07 13.58
N SER A 51 -5.31 16.01 14.32
CA SER A 51 -5.36 15.99 15.80
C SER A 51 -6.11 14.79 16.39
N GLU A 52 -7.00 14.16 15.60
CA GLU A 52 -7.72 12.95 16.01
C GLU A 52 -6.93 11.65 15.79
N TYR A 53 -5.77 11.73 15.13
CA TYR A 53 -4.98 10.56 14.80
C TYR A 53 -3.81 10.36 15.75
N GLU A 54 -3.65 9.14 16.22
CA GLU A 54 -2.35 8.64 16.69
C GLU A 54 -1.51 8.23 15.49
N VAL A 55 -0.21 8.56 15.50
CA VAL A 55 0.63 8.43 14.30
C VAL A 55 1.88 7.64 14.59
N PHE A 56 2.14 6.63 13.75
CA PHE A 56 3.28 5.73 13.83
C PHE A 56 4.09 5.80 12.54
N PHE A 57 5.40 6.03 12.65
CA PHE A 57 6.32 6.10 11.53
C PHE A 57 7.34 4.97 11.58
N ASN A 58 7.58 4.33 10.46
CA ASN A 58 8.73 3.47 10.22
C ASN A 58 9.59 4.08 9.11
N SER A 59 10.64 4.76 9.51
CA SER A 59 11.53 5.45 8.57
C SER A 59 12.71 4.58 8.20
N ALA A 60 13.16 4.65 6.93
CA ALA A 60 14.37 3.98 6.53
C ALA A 60 15.60 4.55 7.24
N VAL A 61 16.61 3.72 7.48
CA VAL A 61 17.93 4.15 7.95
C VAL A 61 18.54 5.18 6.99
N LYS A 62 18.37 4.95 5.70
CA LYS A 62 18.76 5.91 4.66
C LYS A 62 17.76 7.07 4.60
N LYS A 63 18.22 8.27 4.98
CA LYS A 63 17.37 9.48 4.96
C LYS A 63 16.85 9.81 3.56
N GLY A 64 15.57 10.25 3.51
CA GLY A 64 14.92 10.66 2.26
C GLY A 64 14.56 9.50 1.31
N TYR A 65 14.48 8.29 1.82
CA TYR A 65 14.21 7.07 1.07
C TYR A 65 13.13 6.22 1.75
N SER A 66 12.26 5.55 0.97
CA SER A 66 11.25 4.62 1.47
C SER A 66 10.42 5.18 2.65
N GLY A 67 10.13 4.36 3.64
CA GLY A 67 9.39 4.74 4.84
C GLY A 67 7.88 4.56 4.70
N THR A 68 7.26 4.14 5.80
CA THR A 68 5.81 3.96 5.92
C THR A 68 5.27 4.69 7.15
N ALA A 69 3.98 4.97 7.19
CA ALA A 69 3.31 5.52 8.37
C ALA A 69 1.88 5.01 8.47
N ILE A 70 1.38 4.91 9.71
CA ILE A 70 -0.03 4.67 10.03
C ILE A 70 -0.55 5.85 10.84
N PHE A 71 -1.66 6.41 10.40
CA PHE A 71 -2.49 7.38 11.12
C PHE A 71 -3.78 6.68 11.52
N THR A 72 -4.11 6.60 12.78
CA THR A 72 -5.28 5.88 13.26
C THR A 72 -6.05 6.66 14.32
N LYS A 73 -7.39 6.67 14.21
CA LYS A 73 -8.28 7.22 15.25
C LYS A 73 -8.56 6.21 16.36
N GLU A 74 -8.54 4.92 16.01
CA GLU A 74 -8.68 3.83 16.97
C GLU A 74 -7.31 3.43 17.50
N LYS A 75 -7.14 3.45 18.82
CA LYS A 75 -5.87 3.06 19.45
C LYS A 75 -5.59 1.58 19.24
N PRO A 76 -4.47 1.19 18.59
CA PRO A 76 -4.10 -0.20 18.45
C PRO A 76 -3.67 -0.81 19.79
N LEU A 77 -3.83 -2.13 19.93
CA LEU A 77 -3.36 -2.91 21.09
C LEU A 77 -1.82 -2.95 21.13
N SER A 78 -1.20 -3.09 19.96
CA SER A 78 0.25 -3.05 19.79
C SER A 78 0.61 -2.53 18.40
N VAL A 79 1.84 -2.02 18.26
CA VAL A 79 2.42 -1.63 16.97
C VAL A 79 3.83 -2.20 16.86
N GLU A 80 4.08 -2.91 15.76
CA GLU A 80 5.38 -3.50 15.45
C GLU A 80 5.93 -2.96 14.13
N TYR A 81 7.25 -2.91 14.01
CA TYR A 81 7.96 -2.35 12.86
C TYR A 81 8.82 -3.42 12.18
N GLY A 82 8.69 -3.53 10.85
CA GLY A 82 9.38 -4.54 10.07
C GLY A 82 8.71 -5.91 10.12
N ILE A 83 9.42 -6.92 9.64
CA ILE A 83 8.97 -8.33 9.63
C ILE A 83 9.86 -9.23 10.50
N GLY A 84 10.80 -8.64 11.27
CA GLY A 84 11.71 -9.34 12.15
C GLY A 84 12.94 -9.92 11.43
N ILE A 85 13.26 -9.44 10.23
CA ILE A 85 14.46 -9.81 9.45
C ILE A 85 15.28 -8.56 9.22
N GLU A 86 16.46 -8.48 9.86
CA GLU A 86 17.28 -7.28 9.90
C GLU A 86 17.58 -6.71 8.50
N GLU A 87 17.88 -7.56 7.52
CA GLU A 87 18.17 -7.13 6.15
C GLU A 87 16.96 -6.45 5.48
N HIS A 88 15.75 -6.88 5.80
CA HIS A 88 14.51 -6.35 5.25
C HIS A 88 14.00 -5.10 5.98
N ASP A 89 14.35 -4.97 7.26
CA ASP A 89 13.78 -3.95 8.14
C ASP A 89 14.54 -2.61 8.09
N GLN A 90 15.67 -2.52 7.35
CA GLN A 90 16.47 -1.28 7.21
C GLN A 90 15.77 -0.19 6.38
N GLU A 91 14.79 -0.55 5.58
CA GLU A 91 14.17 0.38 4.62
C GLU A 91 12.79 0.92 5.09
N GLY A 92 12.35 0.59 6.32
CA GLY A 92 11.12 1.13 6.91
C GLY A 92 9.85 0.80 6.11
N ARG A 93 9.73 -0.47 5.63
CA ARG A 93 8.72 -0.87 4.65
C ARG A 93 7.43 -1.40 5.23
N VAL A 94 7.43 -1.82 6.50
CA VAL A 94 6.30 -2.51 7.12
C VAL A 94 6.03 -1.95 8.51
N ILE A 95 4.74 -1.65 8.78
CA ILE A 95 4.22 -1.43 10.13
C ILE A 95 3.03 -2.35 10.31
N THR A 96 2.99 -3.06 11.42
CA THR A 96 1.85 -3.88 11.84
C THR A 96 1.17 -3.23 13.05
N ALA A 97 -0.09 -2.92 12.92
CA ALA A 97 -0.95 -2.45 14.03
C ALA A 97 -1.93 -3.57 14.39
N GLU A 98 -1.93 -4.00 15.65
CA GLU A 98 -2.87 -4.99 16.17
C GLU A 98 -4.13 -4.32 16.69
N TYR A 99 -5.29 -4.72 16.20
CA TYR A 99 -6.60 -4.36 16.72
C TYR A 99 -7.27 -5.58 17.35
N GLU A 100 -8.41 -5.37 18.02
CA GLU A 100 -9.10 -6.47 18.73
C GLU A 100 -9.45 -7.63 17.79
N LYS A 101 -9.93 -7.35 16.59
CA LYS A 101 -10.46 -8.34 15.64
C LYS A 101 -9.55 -8.68 14.47
N PHE A 102 -8.49 -7.91 14.21
CA PHE A 102 -7.62 -8.08 13.04
C PHE A 102 -6.24 -7.45 13.25
N TYR A 103 -5.30 -7.86 12.41
CA TYR A 103 -4.05 -7.11 12.20
C TYR A 103 -4.18 -6.22 10.96
N LEU A 104 -3.73 -4.99 11.05
CA LEU A 104 -3.51 -4.12 9.89
C LEU A 104 -2.02 -4.01 9.63
N VAL A 105 -1.61 -4.33 8.39
CA VAL A 105 -0.21 -4.22 7.96
C VAL A 105 -0.14 -3.22 6.81
N THR A 106 0.56 -2.09 7.00
CA THR A 106 0.94 -1.25 5.86
C THR A 106 2.26 -1.72 5.28
N VAL A 107 2.34 -1.78 3.97
CA VAL A 107 3.51 -2.30 3.26
C VAL A 107 3.90 -1.45 2.06
N TYR A 108 5.20 -1.26 1.89
CA TYR A 108 5.83 -0.73 0.69
C TYR A 108 6.82 -1.76 0.13
N THR A 109 6.34 -2.58 -0.81
CA THR A 109 7.14 -3.65 -1.41
C THR A 109 8.35 -3.09 -2.16
N PRO A 110 9.54 -3.68 -2.05
CA PRO A 110 10.71 -3.24 -2.79
C PRO A 110 10.45 -3.20 -4.30
N ASN A 111 10.81 -2.10 -4.96
CA ASN A 111 10.78 -2.02 -6.42
C ASN A 111 11.97 -2.77 -7.02
N ALA A 112 11.74 -3.55 -8.08
CA ALA A 112 12.79 -4.32 -8.77
C ALA A 112 13.80 -3.44 -9.53
N LYS A 113 13.55 -2.13 -9.65
CA LYS A 113 14.22 -1.13 -10.49
C LYS A 113 14.05 -1.39 -11.99
N ARG A 114 14.23 -0.34 -12.80
CA ARG A 114 14.06 -0.42 -14.26
C ARG A 114 14.97 -1.45 -14.95
N ASP A 115 16.17 -1.64 -14.40
CA ASP A 115 17.18 -2.60 -14.89
C ASP A 115 17.02 -4.00 -14.26
N LEU A 116 15.98 -4.19 -13.44
CA LEU A 116 15.69 -5.42 -12.69
C LEU A 116 16.80 -5.85 -11.72
N SER A 117 17.74 -4.96 -11.39
CA SER A 117 18.90 -5.27 -10.54
C SER A 117 18.51 -5.66 -9.11
N ARG A 118 17.28 -5.39 -8.66
CA ARG A 118 16.75 -5.80 -7.36
C ARG A 118 15.68 -6.89 -7.44
N LEU A 119 15.46 -7.49 -8.60
CA LEU A 119 14.39 -8.49 -8.77
C LEU A 119 14.59 -9.71 -7.86
N GLU A 120 15.81 -10.24 -7.78
CA GLU A 120 16.13 -11.39 -6.92
C GLU A 120 15.90 -11.06 -5.44
N PHE A 121 16.42 -9.92 -4.95
CA PHE A 121 16.17 -9.45 -3.59
C PHE A 121 14.68 -9.32 -3.30
N ARG A 122 13.92 -8.75 -4.23
CA ARG A 122 12.48 -8.60 -4.10
C ARG A 122 11.77 -9.94 -3.98
N GLN A 123 12.18 -10.96 -4.77
CA GLN A 123 11.57 -12.29 -4.70
C GLN A 123 11.73 -12.92 -3.31
N VAL A 124 12.92 -12.81 -2.71
CA VAL A 124 13.19 -13.29 -1.35
C VAL A 124 12.36 -12.50 -0.34
N TRP A 125 12.35 -11.17 -0.47
CA TRP A 125 11.58 -10.30 0.42
C TRP A 125 10.07 -10.63 0.40
N GLU A 126 9.49 -10.92 -0.77
CA GLU A 126 8.07 -11.27 -0.91
C GLU A 126 7.74 -12.64 -0.30
N ASP A 127 8.66 -13.62 -0.37
CA ASP A 127 8.50 -14.91 0.31
C ASP A 127 8.47 -14.73 1.83
N ASP A 128 9.42 -13.96 2.36
CA ASP A 128 9.52 -13.69 3.79
C ASP A 128 8.32 -12.84 4.29
N PHE A 129 7.86 -11.88 3.51
CA PHE A 129 6.68 -11.10 3.82
C PHE A 129 5.42 -11.97 3.85
N LEU A 130 5.22 -12.86 2.86
CA LEU A 130 4.07 -13.77 2.86
C LEU A 130 4.11 -14.71 4.07
N ALA A 131 5.28 -15.25 4.41
CA ALA A 131 5.44 -16.08 5.61
C ALA A 131 5.10 -15.30 6.89
N PHE A 132 5.51 -14.04 6.97
CA PHE A 132 5.16 -13.14 8.08
C PHE A 132 3.64 -12.92 8.18
N ILE A 133 2.96 -12.62 7.05
CA ILE A 133 1.49 -12.47 7.02
C ILE A 133 0.80 -13.75 7.48
N LYS A 134 1.23 -14.92 6.99
CA LYS A 134 0.63 -16.21 7.39
C LYS A 134 0.82 -16.51 8.86
N LYS A 135 1.94 -16.11 9.46
CA LYS A 135 2.15 -16.23 10.91
C LYS A 135 1.19 -15.35 11.72
N LEU A 136 0.91 -14.13 11.28
CA LEU A 136 -0.10 -13.27 11.91
C LEU A 136 -1.51 -13.91 11.82
N GLU A 137 -1.84 -14.52 10.69
CA GLU A 137 -3.14 -15.19 10.47
C GLU A 137 -3.38 -16.39 11.41
N GLU A 138 -2.35 -16.97 12.01
CA GLU A 138 -2.51 -18.01 13.05
C GLU A 138 -3.27 -17.49 14.28
N THR A 139 -3.26 -16.17 14.50
CA THR A 139 -3.88 -15.55 15.68
C THR A 139 -5.16 -14.80 15.32
N LYS A 140 -5.11 -13.92 14.32
CA LYS A 140 -6.23 -13.08 13.88
C LYS A 140 -6.17 -12.89 12.35
N PRO A 141 -7.32 -12.66 11.69
CA PRO A 141 -7.31 -12.31 10.28
C PRO A 141 -6.52 -11.02 10.03
N VAL A 142 -5.92 -10.94 8.85
CA VAL A 142 -5.03 -9.85 8.44
C VAL A 142 -5.69 -9.03 7.33
N ILE A 143 -5.53 -7.72 7.42
CA ILE A 143 -5.68 -6.76 6.33
C ILE A 143 -4.30 -6.20 6.05
N PHE A 144 -3.75 -6.38 4.86
CA PHE A 144 -2.57 -5.61 4.49
C PHE A 144 -2.85 -4.71 3.30
N CYS A 145 -2.22 -3.55 3.28
CA CYS A 145 -2.44 -2.56 2.25
C CYS A 145 -1.18 -1.76 1.96
N GLY A 146 -1.11 -1.24 0.75
CA GLY A 146 -0.04 -0.36 0.35
C GLY A 146 0.36 -0.53 -1.10
N ASP A 147 1.51 0.02 -1.44
CA ASP A 147 2.13 -0.10 -2.75
C ASP A 147 2.90 -1.43 -2.84
N LEU A 148 2.34 -2.37 -3.57
CA LEU A 148 2.95 -3.68 -3.80
C LEU A 148 3.89 -3.69 -5.02
N ASN A 149 4.04 -2.57 -5.70
CA ASN A 149 4.93 -2.43 -6.86
C ASN A 149 4.73 -3.51 -7.92
N VAL A 150 3.50 -4.02 -8.08
CA VAL A 150 3.14 -5.03 -9.09
C VAL A 150 1.72 -4.84 -9.59
N ALA A 151 1.53 -4.87 -10.91
CA ALA A 151 0.24 -5.09 -11.53
C ALA A 151 0.04 -6.60 -11.71
N HIS A 152 -0.99 -7.18 -11.07
CA HIS A 152 -1.15 -8.64 -11.00
C HIS A 152 -1.48 -9.26 -12.36
N LYS A 153 -2.52 -8.77 -13.00
CA LYS A 153 -3.03 -9.30 -14.28
C LYS A 153 -2.96 -8.25 -15.39
N GLU A 154 -3.16 -8.68 -16.63
CA GLU A 154 -3.18 -7.77 -17.79
C GLU A 154 -4.23 -6.66 -17.68
N ILE A 155 -5.32 -6.90 -16.96
CA ILE A 155 -6.36 -5.91 -16.69
C ILE A 155 -5.90 -4.80 -15.74
N ASP A 156 -4.80 -5.01 -15.00
CA ASP A 156 -4.31 -4.10 -13.94
C ASP A 156 -3.33 -3.04 -14.46
N LEU A 157 -3.06 -3.02 -15.75
CA LEU A 157 -2.23 -1.96 -16.34
C LEU A 157 -2.62 -1.64 -17.78
N ALA A 158 -2.28 -0.42 -18.20
CA ALA A 158 -2.34 -0.06 -19.60
C ALA A 158 -1.17 -0.70 -20.38
N ASN A 159 -1.45 -1.12 -21.61
CA ASN A 159 -0.46 -1.68 -22.54
C ASN A 159 0.31 -2.92 -21.99
N PRO A 160 -0.34 -3.96 -21.49
CA PRO A 160 0.33 -5.10 -20.85
C PRO A 160 1.37 -5.79 -21.74
N LYS A 161 1.09 -5.91 -23.04
CA LYS A 161 1.97 -6.60 -23.99
C LYS A 161 3.36 -5.99 -24.13
N THR A 162 3.49 -4.69 -23.91
CA THR A 162 4.78 -3.97 -24.02
C THR A 162 5.52 -3.85 -22.68
N ASN A 163 4.90 -4.30 -21.58
CA ASN A 163 5.43 -4.13 -20.22
C ASN A 163 5.88 -5.44 -19.55
N THR A 164 5.83 -6.58 -20.24
CA THR A 164 6.12 -7.92 -19.67
C THR A 164 7.53 -8.09 -19.11
N MET A 165 8.46 -7.23 -19.50
CA MET A 165 9.85 -7.21 -19.01
C MET A 165 10.16 -5.98 -18.15
N ASN A 166 9.15 -5.19 -17.81
CA ASN A 166 9.34 -4.01 -16.97
C ASN A 166 9.08 -4.34 -15.49
N ALA A 167 9.84 -3.69 -14.61
CA ALA A 167 9.59 -3.77 -13.16
C ALA A 167 8.12 -3.47 -12.85
N GLY A 168 7.53 -4.27 -11.97
CA GLY A 168 6.11 -4.21 -11.63
C GLY A 168 5.19 -5.05 -12.52
N PHE A 169 5.73 -5.69 -13.61
CA PHE A 169 4.91 -6.59 -14.44
C PHE A 169 5.70 -7.78 -15.02
N THR A 170 6.85 -8.10 -14.46
CA THR A 170 7.58 -9.33 -14.82
C THR A 170 6.78 -10.56 -14.41
N LYS A 171 7.07 -11.69 -15.05
CA LYS A 171 6.40 -12.96 -14.69
C LYS A 171 6.71 -13.39 -13.25
N GLU A 172 7.92 -13.07 -12.78
CA GLU A 172 8.39 -13.37 -11.43
C GLU A 172 7.57 -12.59 -10.38
N GLU A 173 7.42 -11.27 -10.54
CA GLU A 173 6.63 -10.42 -9.65
C GLU A 173 5.16 -10.83 -9.62
N ARG A 174 4.56 -11.09 -10.78
CA ARG A 174 3.18 -11.56 -10.90
C ARG A 174 2.98 -12.94 -10.26
N ALA A 175 3.95 -13.84 -10.40
CA ALA A 175 3.90 -15.17 -9.77
C ALA A 175 3.93 -15.07 -8.24
N LYS A 176 4.62 -14.08 -7.65
CA LYS A 176 4.55 -13.82 -6.20
C LYS A 176 3.17 -13.36 -5.77
N PHE A 177 2.51 -12.51 -6.54
CA PHE A 177 1.13 -12.13 -6.22
C PHE A 177 0.15 -13.31 -6.41
N ASP A 178 0.38 -14.20 -7.39
CA ASP A 178 -0.36 -15.47 -7.51
C ASP A 178 -0.20 -16.33 -6.23
N GLN A 179 1.00 -16.36 -5.62
CA GLN A 179 1.21 -17.06 -4.34
C GLN A 179 0.38 -16.41 -3.20
N VAL A 180 0.31 -15.08 -3.14
CA VAL A 180 -0.53 -14.37 -2.16
C VAL A 180 -1.97 -14.84 -2.25
N VAL A 181 -2.59 -14.77 -3.44
CA VAL A 181 -4.02 -15.13 -3.60
C VAL A 181 -4.29 -16.63 -3.49
N ASN A 182 -3.28 -17.47 -3.71
CA ASN A 182 -3.39 -18.94 -3.54
C ASN A 182 -3.23 -19.38 -2.07
N ASN A 183 -2.93 -18.45 -1.14
CA ASN A 183 -2.81 -18.68 0.29
C ASN A 183 -3.97 -18.09 1.10
N ASP A 184 -5.20 -18.15 0.56
CA ASP A 184 -6.43 -17.67 1.21
C ASP A 184 -6.42 -16.16 1.53
N LEU A 185 -5.64 -15.41 0.76
CA LEU A 185 -5.61 -13.94 0.78
C LEU A 185 -6.30 -13.39 -0.47
N VAL A 186 -7.10 -12.36 -0.30
CA VAL A 186 -8.00 -11.86 -1.35
C VAL A 186 -7.66 -10.42 -1.72
N ASP A 187 -7.41 -10.15 -3.00
CA ASP A 187 -7.41 -8.80 -3.56
C ASP A 187 -8.82 -8.22 -3.45
N ALA A 188 -9.04 -7.33 -2.48
CA ALA A 188 -10.35 -6.81 -2.14
C ALA A 188 -11.02 -6.06 -3.30
N PHE A 189 -10.23 -5.35 -4.13
CA PHE A 189 -10.78 -4.66 -5.30
C PHE A 189 -11.26 -5.67 -6.36
N ARG A 190 -10.44 -6.65 -6.73
CA ARG A 190 -10.81 -7.64 -7.75
C ARG A 190 -11.88 -8.62 -7.27
N TYR A 191 -12.01 -8.82 -5.97
CA TYR A 191 -13.12 -9.58 -5.41
C TYR A 191 -14.48 -8.92 -5.69
N LEU A 192 -14.55 -7.59 -5.49
CA LEU A 192 -15.80 -6.84 -5.74
C LEU A 192 -16.00 -6.47 -7.23
N TYR A 193 -14.90 -6.19 -7.93
CA TYR A 193 -14.92 -5.62 -9.28
C TYR A 193 -14.00 -6.41 -10.23
N PRO A 194 -14.30 -7.70 -10.50
CA PRO A 194 -13.37 -8.59 -11.23
C PRO A 194 -13.04 -8.11 -12.64
N ASP A 195 -14.01 -7.49 -13.32
CA ASP A 195 -13.92 -7.14 -14.75
C ASP A 195 -13.76 -5.63 -15.01
N THR A 196 -13.58 -4.82 -13.96
CA THR A 196 -13.46 -3.36 -14.13
C THR A 196 -12.16 -3.00 -14.82
N LEU A 197 -12.25 -2.42 -16.00
CA LEU A 197 -11.13 -1.93 -16.81
C LEU A 197 -10.71 -0.52 -16.42
N GLY A 198 -9.43 -0.17 -16.64
CA GLY A 198 -8.93 1.20 -16.47
C GLY A 198 -8.89 1.70 -15.03
N ALA A 199 -8.99 0.79 -14.07
CA ALA A 199 -8.92 1.09 -12.64
C ALA A 199 -7.44 1.07 -12.19
N TYR A 200 -6.80 2.23 -12.23
CA TYR A 200 -5.38 2.38 -11.92
C TYR A 200 -5.18 3.28 -10.71
N SER A 201 -4.09 3.04 -9.98
CA SER A 201 -3.70 3.80 -8.79
C SER A 201 -2.41 4.59 -8.96
N TRP A 202 -1.64 4.30 -9.99
CA TRP A 202 -0.36 4.97 -10.32
C TRP A 202 -0.26 5.34 -11.78
N TRP A 203 0.37 6.50 -12.06
CA TRP A 203 0.66 7.00 -13.40
C TRP A 203 2.03 7.66 -13.44
N SER A 204 2.82 7.35 -14.46
CA SER A 204 4.08 8.06 -14.69
C SER A 204 3.84 9.57 -14.84
N TYR A 205 4.75 10.39 -14.32
CA TYR A 205 4.74 11.84 -14.56
C TYR A 205 4.99 12.21 -16.04
N MET A 206 5.47 11.26 -16.84
CA MET A 206 5.85 11.52 -18.23
C MET A 206 4.64 11.47 -19.18
N GLY A 207 4.68 12.33 -20.19
CA GLY A 207 3.75 12.27 -21.33
C GLY A 207 2.28 12.46 -21.00
N GLY A 208 1.93 13.08 -19.87
CA GLY A 208 0.53 13.24 -19.46
C GLY A 208 -0.20 11.92 -19.23
N ALA A 209 0.50 10.91 -18.73
CA ALA A 209 -0.02 9.56 -18.56
C ALA A 209 -1.32 9.52 -17.74
N ARG A 210 -1.42 10.28 -16.65
CA ARG A 210 -2.62 10.34 -15.80
C ARG A 210 -3.83 10.92 -16.55
N ALA A 211 -3.65 12.01 -17.30
CA ALA A 211 -4.73 12.62 -18.06
C ALA A 211 -5.28 11.70 -19.17
N ARG A 212 -4.46 10.81 -19.70
CA ARG A 212 -4.84 9.79 -20.70
C ARG A 212 -5.23 8.46 -20.08
N ASN A 213 -5.20 8.34 -18.75
CA ASN A 213 -5.39 7.12 -17.99
C ASN A 213 -4.49 5.96 -18.46
N VAL A 214 -3.23 6.25 -18.76
CA VAL A 214 -2.21 5.23 -19.06
C VAL A 214 -1.48 4.91 -17.76
N GLY A 215 -2.11 4.08 -16.93
CA GLY A 215 -1.72 3.82 -15.55
C GLY A 215 -1.59 2.33 -15.22
N TRP A 216 -1.29 2.07 -13.95
CA TRP A 216 -1.12 0.76 -13.37
C TRP A 216 -1.86 0.71 -12.03
N ARG A 217 -2.47 -0.41 -11.69
CA ARG A 217 -3.00 -0.69 -10.36
C ARG A 217 -1.95 -1.46 -9.59
N ILE A 218 -1.24 -0.78 -8.70
CA ILE A 218 -0.15 -1.32 -7.90
C ILE A 218 -0.31 -1.08 -6.40
N ASP A 219 -1.34 -0.32 -6.01
CA ASP A 219 -1.75 -0.10 -4.63
C ASP A 219 -2.97 -0.97 -4.31
N TYR A 220 -2.92 -1.71 -3.20
CA TYR A 220 -3.89 -2.74 -2.90
C TYR A 220 -4.40 -2.66 -1.46
N PHE A 221 -5.61 -3.21 -1.27
CA PHE A 221 -6.02 -3.87 -0.05
C PHE A 221 -6.11 -5.36 -0.31
N VAL A 222 -5.39 -6.13 0.48
CA VAL A 222 -5.44 -7.60 0.48
C VAL A 222 -5.89 -8.05 1.85
N ILE A 223 -6.88 -8.92 1.91
CA ILE A 223 -7.53 -9.33 3.15
C ILE A 223 -7.56 -10.85 3.28
N SER A 224 -7.50 -11.36 4.51
CA SER A 224 -7.77 -12.76 4.81
C SER A 224 -9.15 -13.16 4.31
N GLN A 225 -9.30 -14.35 3.73
CA GLN A 225 -10.54 -14.85 3.14
C GLN A 225 -11.77 -14.70 4.06
N PRO A 226 -11.73 -14.95 5.38
CA PRO A 226 -12.89 -14.77 6.25
C PRO A 226 -13.42 -13.32 6.32
N LEU A 227 -12.57 -12.33 6.06
CA LEU A 227 -12.97 -10.91 6.07
C LEU A 227 -13.80 -10.49 4.86
N THR A 228 -13.85 -11.30 3.81
CA THR A 228 -14.65 -10.99 2.60
C THR A 228 -16.14 -10.84 2.90
N ALA A 229 -16.66 -11.55 3.92
CA ALA A 229 -18.06 -11.43 4.35
C ALA A 229 -18.41 -10.05 4.92
N PHE A 230 -17.42 -9.28 5.35
CA PHE A 230 -17.57 -7.96 5.96
C PHE A 230 -17.17 -6.83 5.01
N LEU A 231 -16.62 -7.16 3.83
CA LEU A 231 -16.16 -6.19 2.84
C LEU A 231 -17.35 -5.51 2.16
N GLN A 232 -17.39 -4.17 2.19
CA GLN A 232 -18.50 -3.39 1.63
C GLN A 232 -18.12 -2.68 0.32
N GLU A 233 -16.99 -2.02 0.30
CA GLU A 233 -16.56 -1.20 -0.84
C GLU A 233 -15.04 -1.12 -0.92
N VAL A 234 -14.51 -1.08 -2.14
CA VAL A 234 -13.13 -0.62 -2.40
C VAL A 234 -13.17 0.44 -3.50
N LYS A 235 -12.57 1.59 -3.24
CA LYS A 235 -12.58 2.73 -4.16
C LYS A 235 -11.18 3.22 -4.46
N ILE A 236 -10.84 3.32 -5.73
CA ILE A 236 -9.60 3.97 -6.20
C ILE A 236 -9.93 5.44 -6.45
N ARG A 237 -9.32 6.34 -5.68
CA ARG A 237 -9.57 7.79 -5.70
C ARG A 237 -8.70 8.48 -6.75
N SER A 238 -8.88 8.13 -8.02
CA SER A 238 -8.14 8.70 -9.14
C SER A 238 -8.31 10.22 -9.30
N ASP A 239 -9.35 10.79 -8.69
CA ASP A 239 -9.61 12.22 -8.56
C ASP A 239 -8.64 12.96 -7.64
N VAL A 240 -8.08 12.27 -6.63
CA VAL A 240 -7.13 12.86 -5.66
C VAL A 240 -5.74 12.96 -6.27
N THR A 241 -5.20 14.17 -6.29
CA THR A 241 -3.87 14.50 -6.84
C THR A 241 -2.87 14.83 -5.70
N GLY A 242 -1.61 15.09 -6.07
CA GLY A 242 -0.54 15.44 -5.10
C GLY A 242 0.66 14.51 -5.18
N SER A 243 0.43 13.24 -5.47
CA SER A 243 1.41 12.20 -5.78
C SER A 243 1.20 11.65 -7.19
N ASP A 244 2.12 10.85 -7.69
CA ASP A 244 1.96 10.00 -8.89
C ASP A 244 1.07 8.78 -8.63
N HIS A 245 0.81 8.46 -7.37
CA HIS A 245 -0.26 7.56 -6.95
C HIS A 245 -1.50 8.32 -6.51
N CYS A 246 -2.64 7.63 -6.45
CA CYS A 246 -3.83 8.11 -5.77
C CYS A 246 -4.19 7.20 -4.58
N PRO A 247 -4.99 7.70 -3.61
CA PRO A 247 -5.45 6.87 -2.52
C PRO A 247 -6.32 5.71 -3.00
N VAL A 248 -6.24 4.58 -2.30
CA VAL A 248 -7.22 3.50 -2.35
C VAL A 248 -7.92 3.44 -1.01
N GLU A 249 -9.24 3.39 -1.02
CA GLU A 249 -10.10 3.33 0.17
C GLU A 249 -10.80 1.99 0.24
N MET A 250 -10.96 1.46 1.45
CA MET A 250 -11.76 0.26 1.72
C MET A 250 -12.73 0.53 2.86
N LYS A 251 -13.99 0.12 2.70
CA LYS A 251 -14.97 0.05 3.79
C LYS A 251 -15.20 -1.40 4.18
N ILE A 252 -15.11 -1.67 5.47
CA ILE A 252 -15.30 -3.00 6.05
C ILE A 252 -16.06 -2.86 7.39
N GLU A 253 -16.98 -3.78 7.67
CA GLU A 253 -17.78 -3.83 8.89
C GLU A 253 -17.28 -4.96 9.80
N LEU A 254 -16.38 -4.65 10.74
CA LEU A 254 -15.78 -5.61 11.67
C LEU A 254 -16.36 -5.54 13.08
#